data_369c23e78cd102fd11d72edc20919595
#
_entry.id   369c23e78cd102fd11d72edc20919595
#
_cell.length_a   1.000
_cell.length_b   1.000
_cell.length_c   1.000
_cell.angle_alpha   90.00
_cell.angle_beta   90.00
_cell.angle_gamma   90.00
#
_symmetry.space_group_name_H-M   'P 1'
#
loop_
_entity.id
_entity.type
_entity.pdbx_description
1 polymer ?
#
loop_
_entity_poly.entity_id
_entity_poly.type
_entity_poly.pdbx_seq_one_letter_code
_entity_poly.pdbx_strand_id
1 'polypeptide(L)'
;MKHYVIIAALLLLHSDILFAQFDESADFKSAGTFSIGTRNTFSMFSDDPGIGVGIGGQSRVQVSERINTEWFFDYITSKNKTYTNRNDYHIGWSVMYYPGNNIDFTNLLQPYIIAGHCFDYSKVMEQKNKSNYADRWSMATQAGLGTHINITKFFDCSLSAQYMLHFGKEIKTNITKDVVTIEKQSFTTPDGHFLCTVSFNYKLFHLW
;
A
#
# COMPACT_ATOMS: atom_id res chain seq x y z
N MET A 1 -23.82 -12.18 11.64
CA MET A 1 -24.18 -11.00 10.84
C MET A 1 -24.77 -9.84 11.66
N LYS A 2 -25.69 -10.05 12.59
CA LYS A 2 -26.34 -8.96 13.37
C LYS A 2 -25.35 -8.12 14.20
N HIS A 3 -24.29 -8.69 14.75
CA HIS A 3 -23.33 -7.96 15.60
C HIS A 3 -22.41 -7.01 14.81
N TYR A 4 -22.07 -7.32 13.57
CA TYR A 4 -21.24 -6.43 12.72
C TYR A 4 -22.00 -5.18 12.25
N VAL A 5 -23.31 -5.28 12.06
CA VAL A 5 -24.16 -4.13 11.70
C VAL A 5 -24.25 -3.15 12.87
N ILE A 6 -24.31 -3.65 14.11
CA ILE A 6 -24.37 -2.81 15.33
C ILE A 6 -23.04 -2.08 15.54
N ILE A 7 -21.89 -2.75 15.31
CA ILE A 7 -20.56 -2.13 15.41
C ILE A 7 -20.38 -1.05 14.35
N ALA A 8 -20.79 -1.31 13.11
CA ALA A 8 -20.75 -0.32 12.03
C ALA A 8 -21.68 0.88 12.31
N ALA A 9 -22.87 0.65 12.86
CA ALA A 9 -23.79 1.71 13.25
C ALA A 9 -23.27 2.53 14.44
N LEU A 10 -22.61 1.90 15.42
CA LEU A 10 -21.95 2.59 16.53
C LEU A 10 -20.77 3.44 16.07
N LEU A 11 -19.98 2.97 15.09
CA LEU A 11 -18.87 3.74 14.49
C LEU A 11 -19.39 4.95 13.70
N LEU A 12 -20.55 4.82 13.04
CA LEU A 12 -21.19 5.92 12.31
C LEU A 12 -21.81 6.97 13.27
N LEU A 13 -22.37 6.55 14.40
CA LEU A 13 -22.95 7.46 15.41
C LEU A 13 -21.90 8.26 16.19
N HIS A 14 -20.64 7.79 16.25
CA HIS A 14 -19.53 8.52 16.88
C HIS A 14 -18.82 9.48 15.92
N SER A 15 -19.14 9.46 14.62
CA SER A 15 -18.55 10.38 13.65
C SER A 15 -18.95 11.83 13.91
N ASP A 16 -20.19 12.07 14.39
CA ASP A 16 -20.67 13.43 14.65
C ASP A 16 -19.94 14.13 15.82
N ILE A 17 -19.39 13.35 16.77
CA ILE A 17 -18.65 13.90 17.92
C ILE A 17 -17.23 14.34 17.51
N LEU A 18 -16.63 13.68 16.52
CA LEU A 18 -15.32 14.04 15.97
C LEU A 18 -15.38 15.30 15.08
N PHE A 19 -16.50 15.56 14.43
CA PHE A 19 -16.69 16.76 13.60
C PHE A 19 -16.80 18.07 14.39
N ALA A 20 -17.18 18.01 15.70
CA ALA A 20 -17.41 19.19 16.53
C ALA A 20 -16.11 19.88 17.04
N GLN A 21 -14.94 19.33 16.80
CA GLN A 21 -13.67 19.88 17.28
C GLN A 21 -12.84 20.61 16.21
N PHE A 22 -13.33 20.69 14.98
CA PHE A 22 -12.63 21.46 13.95
C PHE A 22 -13.20 22.88 13.85
N ASP A 23 -12.46 23.81 14.40
CA ASP A 23 -12.70 25.24 14.21
C ASP A 23 -12.52 25.57 12.71
N GLU A 24 -13.63 25.94 12.05
CA GLU A 24 -13.69 26.20 10.62
C GLU A 24 -12.91 27.48 10.23
N SER A 25 -12.45 28.26 11.22
CA SER A 25 -11.78 29.56 11.06
C SER A 25 -10.23 29.49 11.16
N ALA A 26 -9.65 28.35 11.52
CA ALA A 26 -8.21 28.21 11.60
C ALA A 26 -7.62 28.14 10.19
N ASP A 27 -6.63 28.99 9.91
CA ASP A 27 -5.73 28.88 8.76
C ASP A 27 -5.11 27.48 8.75
N PHE A 28 -5.65 26.60 7.91
CA PHE A 28 -5.37 25.17 7.92
C PHE A 28 -3.94 24.95 7.38
N LYS A 29 -2.94 25.04 8.24
CA LYS A 29 -1.59 24.60 7.90
C LYS A 29 -1.63 23.09 7.63
N SER A 30 -1.14 22.69 6.50
CA SER A 30 -1.12 21.24 6.15
C SER A 30 -0.16 20.44 7.02
N ALA A 31 0.91 21.08 7.53
CA ALA A 31 1.89 20.46 8.42
C ALA A 31 1.24 20.02 9.75
N GLY A 32 1.60 18.84 10.22
CA GLY A 32 1.02 18.23 11.41
C GLY A 32 -0.20 17.36 11.15
N THR A 33 -0.79 17.40 9.97
CA THR A 33 -1.99 16.58 9.67
C THR A 33 -1.67 15.10 9.73
N PHE A 34 -2.40 14.38 10.60
CA PHE A 34 -2.41 12.92 10.67
C PHE A 34 -3.62 12.36 9.93
N SER A 35 -3.38 11.34 9.12
CA SER A 35 -4.46 10.65 8.41
C SER A 35 -4.29 9.13 8.43
N ILE A 36 -5.41 8.43 8.32
CA ILE A 36 -5.46 6.98 8.14
C ILE A 36 -6.22 6.64 6.86
N GLY A 37 -5.95 5.49 6.29
CA GLY A 37 -6.62 5.10 5.06
C GLY A 37 -6.54 3.62 4.75
N THR A 38 -7.31 3.23 3.73
CA THR A 38 -7.22 1.92 3.11
C THR A 38 -6.30 1.97 1.90
N ARG A 39 -5.71 0.82 1.54
CA ARG A 39 -4.90 0.65 0.32
C ARG A 39 -5.47 -0.50 -0.50
N ASN A 40 -5.57 -0.28 -1.80
CA ASN A 40 -5.87 -1.32 -2.78
C ASN A 40 -4.72 -1.33 -3.77
N THR A 41 -3.98 -2.42 -3.83
CA THR A 41 -2.71 -2.52 -4.55
C THR A 41 -2.84 -3.52 -5.69
N PHE A 42 -2.41 -3.12 -6.87
CA PHE A 42 -2.26 -3.97 -8.05
C PHE A 42 -0.77 -4.13 -8.33
N SER A 43 -0.30 -5.36 -8.34
CA SER A 43 1.11 -5.70 -8.57
C SER A 43 1.26 -6.40 -9.90
N MET A 44 2.20 -5.93 -10.71
CA MET A 44 2.59 -6.55 -11.98
C MET A 44 4.01 -7.08 -11.83
N PHE A 45 4.13 -8.38 -11.56
CA PHE A 45 5.41 -9.06 -11.37
C PHE A 45 6.11 -9.29 -12.71
N SER A 46 7.45 -9.11 -12.74
CA SER A 46 8.24 -9.30 -13.96
C SER A 46 8.29 -10.76 -14.40
N ASP A 47 8.34 -11.69 -13.46
CA ASP A 47 8.55 -13.12 -13.72
C ASP A 47 7.28 -13.95 -13.63
N ASP A 48 6.16 -13.37 -13.22
CA ASP A 48 4.87 -14.03 -13.13
C ASP A 48 3.84 -13.31 -14.03
N PRO A 49 3.28 -13.98 -15.05
CA PRO A 49 2.27 -13.35 -15.92
C PRO A 49 0.95 -13.01 -15.22
N GLY A 50 0.84 -13.25 -13.91
CA GLY A 50 -0.33 -12.91 -13.11
C GLY A 50 -0.31 -11.49 -12.56
N ILE A 51 -1.47 -10.86 -12.50
CA ILE A 51 -1.66 -9.63 -11.75
C ILE A 51 -1.96 -9.99 -10.31
N GLY A 52 -1.15 -9.47 -9.39
CA GLY A 52 -1.43 -9.52 -7.96
C GLY A 52 -2.46 -8.46 -7.58
N VAL A 53 -3.42 -8.82 -6.74
CA VAL A 53 -4.40 -7.89 -6.18
C VAL A 53 -4.27 -7.92 -4.67
N GLY A 54 -4.19 -6.75 -4.06
CA GLY A 54 -3.97 -6.61 -2.64
C GLY A 54 -4.89 -5.60 -1.97
N ILE A 55 -5.01 -5.78 -0.67
CA ILE A 55 -5.69 -4.87 0.24
C ILE A 55 -4.77 -4.61 1.43
N GLY A 56 -4.83 -3.40 1.94
CA GLY A 56 -4.03 -2.99 3.08
C GLY A 56 -4.55 -1.74 3.76
N GLY A 57 -3.70 -1.20 4.60
CA GLY A 57 -3.97 0.03 5.33
C GLY A 57 -2.73 0.92 5.38
N GLN A 58 -2.97 2.19 5.64
CA GLN A 58 -1.89 3.17 5.78
C GLN A 58 -2.23 4.23 6.82
N SER A 59 -1.17 4.82 7.37
CA SER A 59 -1.23 6.07 8.12
C SER A 59 -0.25 7.06 7.52
N ARG A 60 -0.57 8.35 7.55
CA ARG A 60 0.28 9.42 7.04
C ARG A 60 0.42 10.54 8.05
N VAL A 61 1.58 11.14 8.08
CA VAL A 61 1.86 12.38 8.82
C VAL A 61 2.44 13.40 7.86
N GLN A 62 1.76 14.51 7.70
CA GLN A 62 2.28 15.66 6.97
C GLN A 62 3.33 16.36 7.81
N VAL A 63 4.60 16.12 7.51
CA VAL A 63 5.73 16.64 8.32
C VAL A 63 5.98 18.13 8.06
N SER A 64 5.79 18.57 6.83
CA SER A 64 5.92 19.97 6.42
C SER A 64 5.01 20.26 5.23
N GLU A 65 4.97 21.52 4.80
CA GLU A 65 4.19 21.97 3.63
C GLU A 65 4.53 21.21 2.32
N ARG A 66 5.67 20.51 2.26
CA ARG A 66 6.12 19.80 1.05
C ARG A 66 6.52 18.35 1.29
N ILE A 67 6.44 17.87 2.54
CA ILE A 67 6.89 16.52 2.89
C ILE A 67 5.81 15.82 3.69
N ASN A 68 5.40 14.66 3.22
CA ASN A 68 4.52 13.74 3.92
C ASN A 68 5.24 12.40 4.12
N THR A 69 4.91 11.70 5.17
CA THR A 69 5.39 10.34 5.43
C THR A 69 4.21 9.39 5.48
N GLU A 70 4.40 8.19 4.96
CA GLU A 70 3.39 7.15 4.92
C GLU A 70 3.97 5.88 5.53
N TRP A 71 3.24 5.26 6.44
CA TRP A 71 3.48 3.89 6.92
C TRP A 71 2.35 3.01 6.40
N PHE A 72 2.68 1.86 5.86
CA PHE A 72 1.71 1.01 5.21
C PHE A 72 1.92 -0.46 5.50
N PHE A 73 0.84 -1.20 5.35
CA PHE A 73 0.78 -2.66 5.29
C PHE A 73 -0.08 -3.05 4.09
N ASP A 74 0.42 -3.97 3.26
CA ASP A 74 -0.33 -4.57 2.15
C ASP A 74 -0.29 -6.09 2.23
N TYR A 75 -1.41 -6.74 1.95
CA TYR A 75 -1.53 -8.15 1.66
C TYR A 75 -1.92 -8.31 0.20
N ILE A 76 -1.06 -8.92 -0.59
CA ILE A 76 -1.23 -9.08 -2.04
C ILE A 76 -1.29 -10.57 -2.36
N THR A 77 -2.24 -10.98 -3.18
CA THR A 77 -2.35 -12.35 -3.68
C THR A 77 -2.33 -12.36 -5.20
N SER A 78 -1.61 -13.31 -5.78
CA SER A 78 -1.62 -13.57 -7.21
C SER A 78 -1.74 -15.06 -7.49
N LYS A 79 -2.24 -15.38 -8.68
CA LYS A 79 -2.38 -16.76 -9.14
C LYS A 79 -1.65 -16.92 -10.47
N ASN A 80 -0.72 -17.85 -10.52
CA ASN A 80 -0.11 -18.26 -11.77
C ASN A 80 -0.92 -19.40 -12.38
N LYS A 81 -1.90 -19.03 -13.23
CA LYS A 81 -2.84 -19.98 -13.86
C LYS A 81 -3.50 -20.89 -12.81
N THR A 82 -3.39 -22.20 -13.00
CA THR A 82 -3.96 -23.26 -12.13
C THR A 82 -2.90 -23.97 -11.30
N TYR A 83 -1.66 -23.48 -11.30
CA TYR A 83 -0.53 -24.22 -10.72
C TYR A 83 -0.12 -23.70 -9.36
N THR A 84 0.06 -22.39 -9.22
CA THR A 84 0.57 -21.79 -7.96
C THR A 84 -0.24 -20.60 -7.50
N ASN A 85 -0.25 -20.40 -6.17
CA ASN A 85 -0.69 -19.17 -5.52
C ASN A 85 0.52 -18.51 -4.88
N ARG A 86 0.63 -17.20 -5.04
CA ARG A 86 1.60 -16.36 -4.36
C ARG A 86 0.86 -15.41 -3.42
N ASN A 87 1.37 -15.28 -2.19
CA ASN A 87 0.92 -14.35 -1.19
C ASN A 87 2.11 -13.52 -0.72
N ASP A 88 1.97 -12.21 -0.80
CA ASP A 88 2.99 -11.25 -0.38
C ASP A 88 2.43 -10.37 0.73
N TYR A 89 3.24 -10.11 1.75
CA TYR A 89 2.95 -9.21 2.86
C TYR A 89 4.03 -8.13 2.87
N HIS A 90 3.64 -6.88 2.66
CA HIS A 90 4.53 -5.74 2.69
C HIS A 90 4.24 -4.90 3.93
N ILE A 91 5.28 -4.57 4.69
CA ILE A 91 5.22 -3.60 5.78
C ILE A 91 6.33 -2.59 5.53
N GLY A 92 5.97 -1.34 5.37
CA GLY A 92 6.96 -0.35 5.01
C GLY A 92 6.57 1.08 5.30
N TRP A 93 7.45 1.97 4.88
CA TRP A 93 7.24 3.39 4.96
C TRP A 93 7.78 4.09 3.71
N SER A 94 7.22 5.25 3.40
CA SER A 94 7.60 6.09 2.28
C SER A 94 7.59 7.55 2.67
N VAL A 95 8.37 8.33 1.94
CA VAL A 95 8.33 9.78 1.97
C VAL A 95 7.75 10.27 0.65
N MET A 96 6.81 11.21 0.73
CA MET A 96 6.23 11.90 -0.40
C MET A 96 6.75 13.32 -0.42
N TYR A 97 7.21 13.76 -1.58
CA TYR A 97 7.62 15.14 -1.83
C TYR A 97 6.69 15.79 -2.84
N TYR A 98 6.20 16.98 -2.53
CA TYR A 98 5.32 17.78 -3.39
C TYR A 98 6.13 18.87 -4.09
N PRO A 99 6.41 18.72 -5.41
CA PRO A 99 7.29 19.65 -6.13
C PRO A 99 6.65 20.98 -6.47
N GLY A 100 5.32 21.08 -6.37
CA GLY A 100 4.55 22.29 -6.63
C GLY A 100 4.59 23.30 -5.50
N ASN A 101 3.58 24.17 -5.46
CA ASN A 101 3.32 25.06 -4.34
C ASN A 101 2.99 24.25 -3.07
N ASN A 102 2.95 24.94 -1.94
CA ASN A 102 2.59 24.34 -0.65
C ASN A 102 1.32 23.50 -0.78
N ILE A 103 1.23 22.46 0.06
CA ILE A 103 0.04 21.62 0.09
C ILE A 103 -1.17 22.49 0.45
N ASP A 104 -2.13 22.48 -0.44
CA ASP A 104 -3.43 23.09 -0.26
C ASP A 104 -4.50 22.02 -0.48
N PHE A 105 -5.18 21.64 0.60
CA PHE A 105 -6.24 20.63 0.53
C PHE A 105 -7.49 21.10 -0.22
N THR A 106 -7.52 22.36 -0.64
CA THR A 106 -8.56 22.89 -1.52
C THR A 106 -8.28 22.61 -3.01
N ASN A 107 -7.00 22.36 -3.37
CA ASN A 107 -6.65 21.95 -4.71
C ASN A 107 -7.12 20.52 -4.98
N LEU A 108 -7.91 20.33 -6.02
CA LEU A 108 -8.43 19.00 -6.39
C LEU A 108 -7.32 17.98 -6.61
N LEU A 109 -6.25 18.36 -7.29
CA LEU A 109 -5.13 17.46 -7.60
C LEU A 109 -3.85 17.95 -6.92
N GLN A 110 -3.16 17.02 -6.27
CA GLN A 110 -1.89 17.29 -5.61
C GLN A 110 -0.86 16.22 -5.95
N PRO A 111 -0.08 16.43 -7.03
CA PRO A 111 0.93 15.47 -7.46
C PRO A 111 2.11 15.42 -6.49
N TYR A 112 2.72 14.22 -6.37
CA TYR A 112 3.88 13.98 -5.53
C TYR A 112 4.84 12.97 -6.15
N ILE A 113 6.10 13.05 -5.73
CA ILE A 113 7.11 12.02 -5.91
C ILE A 113 7.13 11.21 -4.62
N ILE A 114 7.22 9.89 -4.72
CA ILE A 114 7.26 8.99 -3.57
C ILE A 114 8.49 8.10 -3.65
N ALA A 115 9.16 7.92 -2.52
CA ALA A 115 10.22 6.94 -2.35
C ALA A 115 10.17 6.34 -0.95
N GLY A 116 10.55 5.07 -0.83
CA GLY A 116 10.48 4.39 0.44
C GLY A 116 11.10 3.00 0.42
N HIS A 117 10.84 2.29 1.49
CA HIS A 117 11.32 0.93 1.64
C HIS A 117 10.31 0.09 2.42
N CYS A 118 10.35 -1.23 2.22
CA CYS A 118 9.55 -2.16 3.00
C CYS A 118 10.31 -3.44 3.33
N PHE A 119 9.81 -4.14 4.33
CA PHE A 119 10.05 -5.55 4.57
C PHE A 119 8.96 -6.35 3.88
N ASP A 120 9.36 -7.40 3.22
CA ASP A 120 8.50 -8.23 2.40
C ASP A 120 8.62 -9.70 2.81
N TYR A 121 7.48 -10.34 3.03
CA TYR A 121 7.38 -11.77 3.19
C TYR A 121 6.55 -12.33 2.03
N SER A 122 7.18 -13.18 1.21
CA SER A 122 6.53 -13.85 0.07
C SER A 122 6.43 -15.34 0.32
N LYS A 123 5.27 -15.92 0.02
CA LYS A 123 5.02 -17.37 0.03
C LYS A 123 4.38 -17.81 -1.27
N VAL A 124 5.05 -18.72 -1.97
CA VAL A 124 4.55 -19.37 -3.19
C VAL A 124 4.23 -20.82 -2.87
N MET A 125 3.02 -21.28 -3.22
CA MET A 125 2.59 -22.64 -2.96
C MET A 125 1.85 -23.23 -4.15
N GLU A 126 1.98 -24.53 -4.35
CA GLU A 126 1.24 -25.27 -5.35
C GLU A 126 -0.25 -25.37 -4.97
N GLN A 127 -1.16 -25.16 -5.93
CA GLN A 127 -2.59 -25.17 -5.64
C GLN A 127 -3.11 -26.57 -5.27
N LYS A 128 -2.59 -27.60 -5.93
CA LYS A 128 -3.03 -29.00 -5.73
C LYS A 128 -2.35 -29.66 -4.53
N ASN A 129 -1.12 -29.26 -4.20
CA ASN A 129 -0.33 -29.81 -3.10
C ASN A 129 0.22 -28.66 -2.22
N LYS A 130 -0.50 -28.30 -1.18
CA LYS A 130 -0.13 -27.20 -0.28
C LYS A 130 1.15 -27.45 0.53
N SER A 131 1.64 -28.70 0.58
CA SER A 131 2.93 -29.04 1.22
C SER A 131 4.12 -28.71 0.32
N ASN A 132 3.90 -28.51 -0.99
CA ASN A 132 4.91 -28.01 -1.94
C ASN A 132 4.87 -26.49 -1.97
N TYR A 133 5.74 -25.85 -1.20
CA TYR A 133 5.85 -24.40 -1.11
C TYR A 133 7.28 -23.96 -0.83
N ALA A 134 7.55 -22.69 -1.15
CA ALA A 134 8.72 -21.97 -0.67
C ALA A 134 8.29 -20.59 -0.17
N ASP A 135 9.05 -20.08 0.78
CA ASP A 135 8.85 -18.74 1.33
C ASP A 135 10.18 -17.98 1.45
N ARG A 136 10.08 -16.67 1.46
CA ARG A 136 11.24 -15.79 1.66
C ARG A 136 10.87 -14.55 2.46
N TRP A 137 11.86 -14.05 3.20
CA TRP A 137 11.90 -12.66 3.66
C TRP A 137 12.85 -11.89 2.76
N SER A 138 12.47 -10.68 2.40
CA SER A 138 13.32 -9.75 1.66
C SER A 138 13.12 -8.32 2.15
N MET A 139 14.04 -7.46 1.76
CA MET A 139 13.91 -6.01 1.87
C MET A 139 13.65 -5.48 0.47
N ALA A 140 12.86 -4.44 0.35
CA ALA A 140 12.63 -3.79 -0.92
C ALA A 140 12.73 -2.28 -0.80
N THR A 141 13.19 -1.63 -1.87
CA THR A 141 13.10 -0.19 -2.06
C THR A 141 12.07 0.11 -3.13
N GLN A 142 11.40 1.22 -3.00
CA GLN A 142 10.38 1.63 -3.96
C GLN A 142 10.49 3.11 -4.26
N ALA A 143 10.19 3.47 -5.49
CA ALA A 143 10.09 4.86 -5.93
C ALA A 143 9.04 5.01 -7.03
N GLY A 144 8.42 6.17 -7.11
CA GLY A 144 7.38 6.42 -8.09
C GLY A 144 6.78 7.80 -8.01
N LEU A 145 5.62 7.91 -8.62
CA LEU A 145 4.84 9.13 -8.70
C LEU A 145 3.41 8.85 -8.25
N GLY A 146 2.74 9.87 -7.77
CA GLY A 146 1.33 9.79 -7.42
C GLY A 146 0.65 11.14 -7.38
N THR A 147 -0.62 11.12 -7.10
CA THR A 147 -1.41 12.32 -6.85
C THR A 147 -2.48 12.04 -5.80
N HIS A 148 -2.72 13.02 -4.94
CA HIS A 148 -3.93 13.05 -4.14
C HIS A 148 -5.03 13.76 -4.93
N ILE A 149 -6.23 13.22 -4.84
CA ILE A 149 -7.47 13.82 -5.32
C ILE A 149 -8.23 14.23 -4.07
N ASN A 150 -8.14 15.51 -3.70
CA ASN A 150 -8.80 16.03 -2.50
C ASN A 150 -10.30 16.18 -2.78
N ILE A 151 -11.10 15.29 -2.22
CA ILE A 151 -12.57 15.29 -2.38
C ILE A 151 -13.18 16.32 -1.42
N THR A 152 -12.64 16.36 -0.19
CA THR A 152 -12.98 17.36 0.84
C THR A 152 -11.72 17.75 1.61
N LYS A 153 -11.83 18.73 2.52
CA LYS A 153 -10.73 19.06 3.45
C LYS A 153 -10.26 17.87 4.28
N PHE A 154 -11.16 16.92 4.56
CA PHE A 154 -10.91 15.76 5.43
C PHE A 154 -10.67 14.46 4.67
N PHE A 155 -11.08 14.36 3.42
CA PHE A 155 -11.07 13.12 2.66
C PHE A 155 -10.37 13.25 1.32
N ASP A 156 -9.42 12.39 1.06
CA ASP A 156 -8.74 12.27 -0.22
C ASP A 156 -8.71 10.83 -0.73
N CYS A 157 -8.71 10.69 -2.05
CA CYS A 157 -8.32 9.50 -2.77
C CYS A 157 -6.89 9.72 -3.30
N SER A 158 -6.02 8.73 -3.17
CA SER A 158 -4.68 8.81 -3.75
C SER A 158 -4.49 7.74 -4.80
N LEU A 159 -3.84 8.11 -5.89
CA LEU A 159 -3.37 7.21 -6.93
C LEU A 159 -1.86 7.26 -6.98
N SER A 160 -1.19 6.12 -6.95
CA SER A 160 0.26 6.06 -7.14
C SER A 160 0.68 4.92 -8.05
N ALA A 161 1.78 5.13 -8.76
CA ALA A 161 2.47 4.13 -9.54
C ALA A 161 3.94 4.12 -9.10
N GLN A 162 4.42 2.95 -8.64
CA GLN A 162 5.75 2.80 -8.06
C GLN A 162 6.43 1.58 -8.66
N TYR A 163 7.74 1.65 -8.80
CA TYR A 163 8.56 0.48 -9.06
C TYR A 163 9.20 0.03 -7.75
N MET A 164 9.02 -1.23 -7.40
CA MET A 164 9.57 -1.86 -6.21
C MET A 164 10.66 -2.83 -6.63
N LEU A 165 11.82 -2.74 -5.97
CA LEU A 165 12.98 -3.59 -6.21
C LEU A 165 13.30 -4.35 -4.92
N HIS A 166 13.18 -5.67 -4.98
CA HIS A 166 13.44 -6.58 -3.87
C HIS A 166 14.89 -7.04 -3.84
N PHE A 167 15.44 -7.12 -2.63
CA PHE A 167 16.77 -7.64 -2.35
C PHE A 167 16.62 -8.90 -1.49
N GLY A 168 16.58 -10.06 -2.12
CA GLY A 168 16.39 -11.32 -1.43
C GLY A 168 16.63 -12.51 -2.34
N LYS A 169 16.49 -13.71 -1.79
CA LYS A 169 16.56 -14.94 -2.55
C LYS A 169 15.26 -15.11 -3.34
N GLU A 170 15.38 -15.23 -4.64
CA GLU A 170 14.22 -15.43 -5.52
C GLU A 170 13.59 -16.81 -5.31
N ILE A 171 12.26 -16.90 -5.48
CA ILE A 171 11.52 -18.16 -5.53
C ILE A 171 11.18 -18.43 -6.99
N LYS A 172 11.78 -19.47 -7.57
CA LYS A 172 11.47 -19.91 -8.94
C LYS A 172 10.46 -21.05 -8.96
N THR A 173 9.53 -20.95 -9.89
CA THR A 173 8.53 -21.97 -10.15
C THR A 173 8.77 -22.54 -11.55
N ASN A 174 9.09 -23.83 -11.62
CA ASN A 174 9.24 -24.56 -12.87
C ASN A 174 8.06 -25.52 -13.04
N ILE A 175 7.43 -25.51 -14.22
CA ILE A 175 6.31 -26.36 -14.55
C ILE A 175 6.71 -27.22 -15.74
N THR A 176 6.85 -28.54 -15.50
CA THR A 176 7.21 -29.51 -16.54
C THR A 176 6.24 -30.68 -16.53
N LYS A 177 5.49 -30.89 -17.61
CA LYS A 177 4.52 -31.98 -17.74
C LYS A 177 3.56 -32.10 -16.52
N ASP A 178 2.99 -30.96 -16.08
CA ASP A 178 2.12 -30.83 -14.90
C ASP A 178 2.78 -31.09 -13.53
N VAL A 179 4.10 -31.30 -13.47
CA VAL A 179 4.86 -31.33 -12.22
C VAL A 179 5.31 -29.93 -11.89
N VAL A 180 4.94 -29.44 -10.73
CA VAL A 180 5.32 -28.12 -10.22
C VAL A 180 6.49 -28.27 -9.26
N THR A 181 7.61 -27.64 -9.60
CA THR A 181 8.77 -27.54 -8.70
C THR A 181 8.91 -26.12 -8.23
N ILE A 182 8.91 -25.90 -6.92
CA ILE A 182 9.06 -24.59 -6.29
C ILE A 182 10.36 -24.58 -5.52
N GLU A 183 11.31 -23.73 -5.93
CA GLU A 183 12.66 -23.71 -5.36
C GLU A 183 13.06 -22.29 -4.97
N LYS A 184 13.69 -22.19 -3.80
CA LYS A 184 14.35 -20.95 -3.35
C LYS A 184 15.77 -20.94 -3.88
N GLN A 185 16.13 -19.90 -4.63
CA GLN A 185 17.47 -19.74 -5.17
C GLN A 185 18.51 -19.56 -4.06
N SER A 186 19.72 -20.05 -4.29
CA SER A 186 20.81 -19.98 -3.30
C SER A 186 21.44 -18.58 -3.22
N PHE A 187 21.32 -17.79 -4.26
CA PHE A 187 21.92 -16.44 -4.36
C PHE A 187 20.83 -15.36 -4.38
N THR A 188 21.22 -14.15 -4.01
CA THR A 188 20.34 -12.97 -4.01
C THR A 188 20.36 -12.34 -5.40
N THR A 189 19.18 -12.19 -5.99
CA THR A 189 18.98 -11.46 -7.25
C THR A 189 18.03 -10.29 -7.00
N PRO A 190 18.28 -9.12 -7.59
CA PRO A 190 17.28 -8.08 -7.64
C PRO A 190 16.06 -8.55 -8.44
N ASP A 191 14.89 -8.53 -7.83
CA ASP A 191 13.61 -8.85 -8.45
C ASP A 191 12.70 -7.62 -8.32
N GLY A 192 12.08 -7.20 -9.39
CA GLY A 192 11.30 -5.98 -9.42
C GLY A 192 9.91 -6.15 -9.98
N HIS A 193 9.00 -5.31 -9.52
CA HIS A 193 7.65 -5.25 -10.06
C HIS A 193 7.04 -3.85 -9.96
N PHE A 194 6.05 -3.59 -10.78
CA PHE A 194 5.25 -2.38 -10.71
C PHE A 194 4.10 -2.55 -9.73
N LEU A 195 3.90 -1.52 -8.90
CA LEU A 195 2.78 -1.37 -8.00
C LEU A 195 1.94 -0.17 -8.41
N CYS A 196 0.65 -0.40 -8.66
CA CYS A 196 -0.35 0.65 -8.76
C CYS A 196 -1.23 0.59 -7.53
N THR A 197 -1.33 1.69 -6.79
CA THR A 197 -2.09 1.74 -5.54
C THR A 197 -3.20 2.79 -5.63
N VAL A 198 -4.39 2.41 -5.20
CA VAL A 198 -5.53 3.30 -4.97
C VAL A 198 -5.81 3.29 -3.47
N SER A 199 -5.75 4.45 -2.83
CA SER A 199 -6.02 4.57 -1.39
C SER A 199 -7.07 5.63 -1.11
N PHE A 200 -7.83 5.42 -0.04
CA PHE A 200 -8.83 6.35 0.48
C PHE A 200 -8.42 6.74 1.89
N ASN A 201 -8.27 8.02 2.14
CA ASN A 201 -7.68 8.53 3.36
C ASN A 201 -8.59 9.53 4.03
N TYR A 202 -8.63 9.46 5.34
CA TYR A 202 -9.34 10.40 6.19
C TYR A 202 -8.35 11.12 7.12
N LYS A 203 -8.37 12.46 7.07
CA LYS A 203 -7.53 13.34 7.90
C LYS A 203 -8.22 13.49 9.25
N LEU A 204 -7.57 13.03 10.32
CA LEU A 204 -8.16 12.91 11.64
C LEU A 204 -7.95 14.15 12.51
N PHE A 205 -6.71 14.58 12.64
CA PHE A 205 -6.32 15.69 13.52
C PHE A 205 -4.96 16.24 13.17
N HIS A 206 -4.59 17.35 13.80
CA HIS A 206 -3.26 17.93 13.75
C HIS A 206 -2.47 17.52 14.99
N LEU A 207 -1.21 17.17 14.79
CA LEU A 207 -0.27 16.78 15.83
C LEU A 207 0.41 17.99 16.48
N TRP A 208 0.57 19.10 15.71
CA TRP A 208 1.16 20.38 16.16
C TRP A 208 0.59 21.56 15.39
#